data_558f5be6c366590405076d0a554dfbdd
#
_entry.id   558f5be6c366590405076d0a554dfbdd
#
_cell.length_a   1.000
_cell.length_b   1.000
_cell.length_c   1.000
_cell.angle_alpha   90.00
_cell.angle_beta   90.00
_cell.angle_gamma   90.00
#
_symmetry.space_group_name_H-M   'P 1'
#
loop_
_entity.id
_entity.type
_entity.pdbx_description
1 polymer ?
#
loop_
_entity_poly.entity_id
_entity_poly.type
_entity_poly.pdbx_seq_one_letter_code
_entity_poly.pdbx_strand_id
1 'polypeptide(L)'
;MPFKPGLMAFRFGELLSYLAGILMTGFFVVQLAQGEVQRQDGIAQFEQASQQSAAQPADSTPAGAAPAENTQQDFTAVGQPDTSLWAAGRIADYQASLQADLPEVLGVLEVPSVGLKVPVYATNTELVMDRGAGIIDGMSYPHEPGNIGISGHRDGYFRVLKDVQVGDPIVVQSLEGEKHFKIVATKIVPIADKTLLRDTDEQSVTLVTCYPFYFVGHAPKRFIVTASLDTTYVNQN
;
A
#
# COMPACT_ATOMS: atom_id res chain seq x y z
N MET A 1 63.61 4.67 22.74
CA MET A 1 62.36 3.91 22.54
C MET A 1 61.89 4.18 21.10
N PRO A 2 61.85 3.19 20.22
CA PRO A 2 61.45 3.43 18.83
C PRO A 2 59.91 3.62 18.73
N PHE A 3 59.51 4.74 18.20
CA PHE A 3 58.14 5.09 17.89
C PHE A 3 57.62 4.14 16.80
N LYS A 4 56.54 3.38 17.07
CA LYS A 4 55.94 2.46 16.09
C LYS A 4 54.82 3.17 15.31
N PRO A 5 55.08 3.71 14.09
CA PRO A 5 54.09 4.49 13.32
C PRO A 5 52.90 3.65 12.81
N GLY A 6 53.04 2.31 12.75
CA GLY A 6 51.96 1.44 12.28
C GLY A 6 50.73 1.34 13.20
N LEU A 7 50.92 1.53 14.50
CA LEU A 7 49.81 1.41 15.47
C LEU A 7 48.87 2.61 15.44
N MET A 8 49.35 3.81 15.08
CA MET A 8 48.53 4.99 14.91
C MET A 8 47.70 4.94 13.63
N ALA A 9 48.31 4.45 12.54
CA ALA A 9 47.61 4.30 11.26
C ALA A 9 46.46 3.29 11.37
N PHE A 10 46.62 2.21 12.12
CA PHE A 10 45.61 1.19 12.35
C PHE A 10 44.42 1.76 13.16
N ARG A 11 44.66 2.50 14.23
CA ARG A 11 43.63 3.16 15.04
C ARG A 11 42.87 4.25 14.28
N PHE A 12 43.56 4.96 13.38
CA PHE A 12 42.91 5.96 12.53
C PHE A 12 41.94 5.31 11.51
N GLY A 13 42.32 4.19 10.91
CA GLY A 13 41.49 3.40 10.01
C GLY A 13 40.23 2.84 10.71
N GLU A 14 40.42 2.37 11.95
CA GLU A 14 39.33 1.86 12.77
C GLU A 14 38.30 2.96 13.13
N LEU A 15 38.78 4.14 13.53
CA LEU A 15 37.90 5.29 13.84
C LEU A 15 37.15 5.77 12.61
N LEU A 16 37.78 5.79 11.44
CA LEU A 16 37.17 6.18 10.18
C LEU A 16 36.05 5.20 9.77
N SER A 17 36.29 3.89 10.02
CA SER A 17 35.29 2.84 9.74
C SER A 17 34.06 2.98 10.63
N TYR A 18 34.25 3.26 11.94
CA TYR A 18 33.12 3.49 12.85
C TYR A 18 32.33 4.75 12.47
N LEU A 19 33.01 5.85 12.12
CA LEU A 19 32.37 7.08 11.64
C LEU A 19 31.57 6.84 10.37
N ALA A 20 32.12 6.13 9.40
CA ALA A 20 31.42 5.77 8.18
C ALA A 20 30.17 4.90 8.46
N GLY A 21 30.29 3.93 9.37
CA GLY A 21 29.17 3.09 9.81
C GLY A 21 28.05 3.89 10.46
N ILE A 22 28.39 4.82 11.36
CA ILE A 22 27.41 5.69 12.03
C ILE A 22 26.72 6.61 11.03
N LEU A 23 27.46 7.22 10.10
CA LEU A 23 26.88 8.07 9.05
C LEU A 23 25.95 7.29 8.11
N MET A 24 26.34 6.07 7.75
CA MET A 24 25.55 5.21 6.89
C MET A 24 24.25 4.75 7.58
N THR A 25 24.35 4.40 8.87
CA THR A 25 23.18 4.04 9.67
C THR A 25 22.25 5.24 9.87
N GLY A 26 22.79 6.42 10.17
CA GLY A 26 22.00 7.65 10.30
C GLY A 26 21.29 8.03 9.00
N PHE A 27 21.98 7.95 7.87
CA PHE A 27 21.40 8.16 6.56
C PHE A 27 20.26 7.16 6.27
N PHE A 28 20.47 5.89 6.59
CA PHE A 28 19.47 4.85 6.41
C PHE A 28 18.21 5.10 7.25
N VAL A 29 18.36 5.50 8.50
CA VAL A 29 17.23 5.84 9.39
C VAL A 29 16.43 7.05 8.86
N VAL A 30 17.11 8.07 8.34
CA VAL A 30 16.44 9.23 7.73
C VAL A 30 15.65 8.83 6.48
N GLN A 31 16.22 7.99 5.63
CA GLN A 31 15.54 7.50 4.43
C GLN A 31 14.30 6.65 4.76
N LEU A 32 14.40 5.81 5.78
CA LEU A 32 13.26 5.04 6.26
C LEU A 32 12.11 5.94 6.77
N ALA A 33 12.44 6.99 7.52
CA ALA A 33 11.45 7.95 8.02
C ALA A 33 10.74 8.73 6.89
N GLN A 34 11.47 9.08 5.82
CA GLN A 34 10.90 9.79 4.67
C GLN A 34 9.87 8.96 3.90
N GLY A 35 10.09 7.64 3.75
CA GLY A 35 9.13 6.75 3.08
C GLY A 35 7.79 6.69 3.79
N GLU A 36 7.82 6.63 5.11
CA GLU A 36 6.60 6.62 5.92
C GLU A 36 5.86 7.95 5.84
N VAL A 37 6.58 9.08 5.94
CA VAL A 37 5.98 10.41 5.82
C VAL A 37 5.25 10.57 4.48
N GLN A 38 5.88 10.21 3.37
CA GLN A 38 5.25 10.36 2.06
C GLN A 38 4.04 9.44 1.85
N ARG A 39 4.04 8.22 2.42
CA ARG A 39 2.87 7.35 2.40
C ARG A 39 1.71 7.98 3.16
N GLN A 40 1.98 8.54 4.34
CA GLN A 40 1.00 9.27 5.14
C GLN A 40 0.51 10.53 4.42
N ASP A 41 1.41 11.24 3.74
CA ASP A 41 1.04 12.41 2.93
C ASP A 41 0.07 12.05 1.80
N GLY A 42 0.26 10.90 1.13
CA GLY A 42 -0.66 10.41 0.11
C GLY A 42 -2.07 10.13 0.66
N ILE A 43 -2.15 9.50 1.83
CA ILE A 43 -3.43 9.26 2.53
C ILE A 43 -4.04 10.59 2.99
N ALA A 44 -3.25 11.48 3.58
CA ALA A 44 -3.71 12.78 4.06
C ALA A 44 -4.20 13.69 2.92
N GLN A 45 -3.55 13.67 1.77
CA GLN A 45 -4.01 14.40 0.57
C GLN A 45 -5.37 13.90 0.11
N PHE A 46 -5.57 12.59 0.08
CA PHE A 46 -6.87 12.01 -0.25
C PHE A 46 -7.94 12.41 0.78
N GLU A 47 -7.65 12.32 2.07
CA GLU A 47 -8.57 12.71 3.15
C GLU A 47 -8.93 14.20 3.07
N GLN A 48 -7.98 15.08 2.75
CA GLN A 48 -8.26 16.49 2.53
C GLN A 48 -9.14 16.73 1.29
N ALA A 49 -8.87 16.03 0.17
CA ALA A 49 -9.67 16.14 -1.03
C ALA A 49 -11.11 15.63 -0.80
N SER A 50 -11.29 14.56 -0.05
CA SER A 50 -12.60 14.02 0.32
C SER A 50 -13.39 15.00 1.21
N GLN A 51 -12.74 15.65 2.17
CA GLN A 51 -13.35 16.69 3.01
C GLN A 51 -13.75 17.93 2.20
N GLN A 52 -12.95 18.35 1.24
CA GLN A 52 -13.27 19.47 0.35
C GLN A 52 -14.45 19.15 -0.57
N SER A 53 -14.52 17.93 -1.09
CA SER A 53 -15.65 17.46 -1.91
C SER A 53 -16.95 17.39 -1.11
N ALA A 54 -16.88 17.00 0.17
CA ALA A 54 -18.02 16.99 1.07
C ALA A 54 -18.46 18.39 1.53
N ALA A 55 -17.58 19.39 1.45
CA ALA A 55 -17.85 20.78 1.86
C ALA A 55 -18.42 21.65 0.73
N GLN A 56 -18.45 21.19 -0.52
CA GLN A 56 -19.13 21.90 -1.61
C GLN A 56 -20.64 21.65 -1.56
N PRO A 57 -21.47 22.69 -1.35
CA PRO A 57 -22.91 22.48 -1.34
C PRO A 57 -23.40 22.11 -2.74
N ALA A 58 -23.90 20.91 -2.89
CA ALA A 58 -24.77 20.56 -4.02
C ALA A 58 -26.05 21.38 -3.86
N ASP A 59 -26.23 22.36 -4.73
CA ASP A 59 -27.47 23.11 -4.84
C ASP A 59 -28.56 22.20 -5.42
N SER A 60 -29.22 21.47 -4.54
CA SER A 60 -30.59 20.94 -4.71
C SER A 60 -31.00 20.10 -3.50
N THR A 61 -31.88 20.64 -2.68
CA THR A 61 -32.59 19.99 -1.55
C THR A 61 -33.49 18.85 -2.06
N PRO A 62 -33.63 17.73 -1.32
CA PRO A 62 -34.59 17.72 -0.21
C PRO A 62 -34.15 17.03 1.09
N ALA A 63 -34.84 17.45 2.11
CA ALA A 63 -34.77 17.24 3.51
C ALA A 63 -34.59 15.81 4.05
N GLY A 64 -33.79 15.68 5.12
CA GLY A 64 -34.05 14.76 6.22
C GLY A 64 -33.06 13.61 6.34
N ALA A 65 -31.90 13.85 6.94
CA ALA A 65 -31.17 12.81 7.68
C ALA A 65 -30.36 13.48 8.82
N ALA A 66 -30.46 12.88 10.01
CA ALA A 66 -29.77 13.29 11.22
C ALA A 66 -28.25 13.20 11.09
N PRO A 67 -27.49 13.97 11.90
CA PRO A 67 -26.04 13.97 11.79
C PRO A 67 -25.46 12.63 12.26
N ALA A 68 -24.73 11.96 11.35
CA ALA A 68 -23.90 10.82 11.71
C ALA A 68 -22.77 11.31 12.63
N GLU A 69 -22.65 10.70 13.79
CA GLU A 69 -21.53 10.88 14.72
C GLU A 69 -20.22 10.60 13.98
N ASN A 70 -19.37 11.63 13.96
CA ASN A 70 -18.03 11.59 13.43
C ASN A 70 -17.16 10.68 14.32
N THR A 71 -17.20 9.38 14.07
CA THR A 71 -16.26 8.45 14.68
C THR A 71 -14.93 8.60 13.95
N GLN A 72 -14.12 9.51 14.44
CA GLN A 72 -12.73 9.67 14.07
C GLN A 72 -11.99 8.39 14.51
N GLN A 73 -12.06 7.35 13.67
CA GLN A 73 -11.25 6.16 13.87
C GLN A 73 -9.80 6.55 13.61
N ASP A 74 -9.01 6.51 14.66
CA ASP A 74 -7.56 6.71 14.65
C ASP A 74 -6.92 5.53 13.90
N PHE A 75 -6.80 5.68 12.58
CA PHE A 75 -6.17 4.70 11.70
C PHE A 75 -4.65 4.79 11.86
N THR A 76 -4.12 4.06 12.83
CA THR A 76 -2.67 3.84 12.94
C THR A 76 -2.19 3.21 11.63
N ALA A 77 -1.45 4.01 10.88
CA ALA A 77 -0.88 3.63 9.61
C ALA A 77 -0.01 2.37 9.75
N VAL A 78 -0.21 1.41 8.88
CA VAL A 78 0.69 0.26 8.76
C VAL A 78 2.09 0.77 8.51
N GLY A 79 3.04 0.29 9.30
CA GLY A 79 4.45 0.65 9.19
C GLY A 79 5.04 0.43 7.80
N GLN A 80 6.25 0.89 7.60
CA GLN A 80 7.01 0.71 6.36
C GLN A 80 7.09 -0.76 5.97
N PRO A 81 7.22 -1.08 4.67
CA PRO A 81 7.43 -2.44 4.24
C PRO A 81 8.70 -3.01 4.89
N ASP A 82 8.63 -4.24 5.36
CA ASP A 82 9.81 -4.94 5.90
C ASP A 82 10.82 -5.22 4.78
N THR A 83 11.90 -4.46 4.77
CA THR A 83 12.96 -4.54 3.75
C THR A 83 14.07 -5.54 4.10
N SER A 84 13.99 -6.22 5.25
CA SER A 84 15.04 -7.10 5.79
C SER A 84 15.45 -8.23 4.83
N LEU A 85 14.55 -8.67 3.98
CA LEU A 85 14.75 -9.73 2.99
C LEU A 85 14.89 -9.22 1.55
N TRP A 86 15.02 -7.91 1.35
CA TRP A 86 15.13 -7.36 0.01
C TRP A 86 16.56 -7.47 -0.54
N ALA A 87 16.68 -7.69 -1.84
CA ALA A 87 17.95 -7.55 -2.54
C ALA A 87 18.37 -6.08 -2.58
N ALA A 88 19.68 -5.83 -2.64
CA ALA A 88 20.23 -4.47 -2.66
C ALA A 88 19.64 -3.61 -3.81
N GLY A 89 19.43 -4.19 -5.00
CA GLY A 89 18.78 -3.49 -6.12
C GLY A 89 17.36 -3.05 -5.78
N ARG A 90 16.56 -3.92 -5.16
CA ARG A 90 15.19 -3.62 -4.74
C ARG A 90 15.14 -2.49 -3.69
N ILE A 91 16.11 -2.47 -2.76
CA ILE A 91 16.25 -1.37 -1.79
C ILE A 91 16.58 -0.06 -2.52
N ALA A 92 17.48 -0.09 -3.50
CA ALA A 92 17.84 1.10 -4.26
C ALA A 92 16.65 1.65 -5.08
N ASP A 93 15.86 0.78 -5.71
CA ASP A 93 14.66 1.16 -6.47
C ASP A 93 13.62 1.81 -5.53
N TYR A 94 13.39 1.21 -4.37
CA TYR A 94 12.49 1.79 -3.35
C TYR A 94 12.99 3.17 -2.88
N GLN A 95 14.29 3.30 -2.59
CA GLN A 95 14.87 4.59 -2.18
C GLN A 95 14.75 5.65 -3.28
N ALA A 96 14.92 5.27 -4.54
CA ALA A 96 14.70 6.16 -5.67
C ALA A 96 13.23 6.61 -5.77
N SER A 97 12.28 5.69 -5.50
CA SER A 97 10.85 6.01 -5.50
C SER A 97 10.46 7.07 -4.46
N LEU A 98 11.20 7.18 -3.35
CA LEU A 98 10.96 8.17 -2.29
C LEU A 98 11.15 9.62 -2.76
N GLN A 99 11.90 9.83 -3.84
CA GLN A 99 12.21 11.16 -4.40
C GLN A 99 11.41 11.44 -5.68
N ALA A 100 10.59 10.51 -6.14
CA ALA A 100 9.84 10.65 -7.37
C ALA A 100 8.46 11.24 -7.12
N ASP A 101 7.97 12.03 -8.08
CA ASP A 101 6.60 12.51 -8.08
C ASP A 101 5.64 11.34 -8.34
N LEU A 102 4.62 11.24 -7.51
CA LEU A 102 3.57 10.23 -7.62
C LEU A 102 2.33 10.80 -8.30
N PRO A 103 1.56 9.98 -9.02
CA PRO A 103 0.25 10.40 -9.50
C PRO A 103 -0.71 10.65 -8.34
N GLU A 104 -1.86 11.24 -8.64
CA GLU A 104 -2.93 11.48 -7.68
C GLU A 104 -3.44 10.20 -7.05
N VAL A 105 -3.74 10.26 -5.75
CA VAL A 105 -4.32 9.14 -4.99
C VAL A 105 -5.82 9.07 -5.30
N LEU A 106 -6.28 7.93 -5.79
CA LEU A 106 -7.71 7.67 -6.08
C LEU A 106 -8.51 7.23 -4.86
N GLY A 107 -7.82 6.67 -3.87
CA GLY A 107 -8.47 6.13 -2.69
C GLY A 107 -7.50 5.49 -1.72
N VAL A 108 -8.06 4.86 -0.71
CA VAL A 108 -7.32 4.09 0.31
C VAL A 108 -7.88 2.68 0.37
N LEU A 109 -7.00 1.70 0.33
CA LEU A 109 -7.32 0.30 0.56
C LEU A 109 -6.96 -0.08 1.99
N GLU A 110 -7.91 -0.68 2.70
CA GLU A 110 -7.71 -1.23 4.03
C GLU A 110 -8.10 -2.70 4.11
N VAL A 111 -7.29 -3.50 4.80
CA VAL A 111 -7.62 -4.86 5.24
C VAL A 111 -7.29 -4.95 6.72
N PRO A 112 -8.24 -4.60 7.60
CA PRO A 112 -7.98 -4.41 9.04
C PRO A 112 -7.46 -5.67 9.73
N SER A 113 -7.89 -6.86 9.30
CA SER A 113 -7.47 -8.14 9.90
C SER A 113 -5.96 -8.39 9.86
N VAL A 114 -5.28 -7.81 8.87
CA VAL A 114 -3.82 -7.93 8.68
C VAL A 114 -3.12 -6.57 8.79
N GLY A 115 -3.84 -5.53 9.22
CA GLY A 115 -3.32 -4.20 9.40
C GLY A 115 -2.86 -3.51 8.11
N LEU A 116 -3.38 -3.86 6.94
CA LEU A 116 -3.07 -3.19 5.69
C LEU A 116 -3.87 -1.88 5.59
N LYS A 117 -3.17 -0.76 5.36
CA LYS A 117 -3.77 0.53 4.96
C LYS A 117 -2.79 1.22 4.01
N VAL A 118 -3.17 1.39 2.75
CA VAL A 118 -2.29 1.96 1.71
C VAL A 118 -3.06 2.84 0.73
N PRO A 119 -2.42 3.90 0.19
CA PRO A 119 -2.99 4.67 -0.90
C PRO A 119 -3.11 3.80 -2.17
N VAL A 120 -4.17 4.05 -2.93
CA VAL A 120 -4.45 3.41 -4.22
C VAL A 120 -4.34 4.46 -5.31
N TYR A 121 -3.53 4.17 -6.34
CA TYR A 121 -3.26 5.06 -7.46
C TYR A 121 -3.91 4.55 -8.74
N ALA A 122 -4.06 5.44 -9.73
CA ALA A 122 -4.71 5.12 -11.01
C ALA A 122 -3.98 4.10 -11.89
N THR A 123 -2.70 3.85 -11.62
CA THR A 123 -1.84 2.95 -12.38
C THR A 123 -1.12 1.97 -11.46
N ASN A 124 -0.63 0.86 -12.02
CA ASN A 124 0.14 -0.15 -11.28
C ASN A 124 1.60 -0.24 -11.71
N THR A 125 2.22 0.92 -11.96
CA THR A 125 3.65 0.98 -12.26
C THR A 125 4.51 0.55 -11.07
N GLU A 126 5.75 0.14 -11.32
CA GLU A 126 6.71 -0.21 -10.25
C GLU A 126 6.83 0.92 -9.22
N LEU A 127 6.96 2.18 -9.67
CA LEU A 127 7.02 3.36 -8.81
C LEU A 127 5.82 3.45 -7.85
N VAL A 128 4.62 3.27 -8.38
CA VAL A 128 3.38 3.32 -7.59
C VAL A 128 3.31 2.17 -6.59
N MET A 129 3.63 0.96 -7.02
CA MET A 129 3.61 -0.23 -6.15
C MET A 129 4.68 -0.20 -5.05
N ASP A 130 5.75 0.59 -5.23
CA ASP A 130 6.73 0.86 -4.18
C ASP A 130 6.16 1.72 -3.05
N ARG A 131 5.15 2.53 -3.35
CA ARG A 131 4.62 3.55 -2.44
C ARG A 131 3.23 3.22 -1.90
N GLY A 132 2.56 2.24 -2.49
CA GLY A 132 1.22 1.81 -2.12
C GLY A 132 0.74 0.67 -2.98
N ALA A 133 -0.45 0.85 -3.55
CA ALA A 133 -1.07 -0.08 -4.47
C ALA A 133 -1.60 0.66 -5.71
N GLY A 134 -1.78 -0.04 -6.82
CA GLY A 134 -2.26 0.56 -8.05
C GLY A 134 -3.37 -0.24 -8.71
N ILE A 135 -4.26 0.47 -9.40
CA ILE A 135 -5.31 -0.14 -10.22
C ILE A 135 -4.65 -0.85 -11.41
N ILE A 136 -5.06 -2.08 -11.65
CA ILE A 136 -4.62 -2.88 -12.79
C ILE A 136 -5.29 -2.34 -14.06
N ASP A 137 -4.49 -2.13 -15.11
CA ASP A 137 -4.98 -1.60 -16.39
C ASP A 137 -6.19 -2.39 -16.93
N GLY A 138 -7.25 -1.66 -17.27
CA GLY A 138 -8.51 -2.22 -17.78
C GLY A 138 -9.45 -2.77 -16.72
N MET A 139 -9.15 -2.58 -15.44
CA MET A 139 -10.05 -2.89 -14.32
C MET A 139 -10.81 -1.64 -13.87
N SER A 140 -11.93 -1.83 -13.19
CA SER A 140 -12.79 -0.73 -12.72
C SER A 140 -12.11 0.13 -11.66
N TYR A 141 -12.42 1.42 -11.65
CA TYR A 141 -12.05 2.33 -10.57
C TYR A 141 -12.98 2.17 -9.35
N PRO A 142 -12.58 2.64 -8.16
CA PRO A 142 -13.37 2.47 -6.93
C PRO A 142 -14.82 2.97 -7.01
N HIS A 143 -15.09 3.99 -7.84
CA HIS A 143 -16.42 4.57 -8.04
C HIS A 143 -17.24 3.86 -9.13
N GLU A 144 -16.62 3.05 -9.97
CA GLU A 144 -17.27 2.35 -11.08
C GLU A 144 -17.88 1.03 -10.62
N PRO A 145 -18.92 0.52 -11.33
CA PRO A 145 -19.34 -0.86 -11.15
C PRO A 145 -18.29 -1.85 -11.66
N GLY A 146 -18.42 -3.12 -11.33
CA GLY A 146 -17.56 -4.17 -11.81
C GLY A 146 -16.43 -4.54 -10.84
N ASN A 147 -15.34 -5.12 -11.34
CA ASN A 147 -14.25 -5.66 -10.55
C ASN A 147 -13.10 -4.65 -10.41
N ILE A 148 -12.87 -4.18 -9.20
CA ILE A 148 -11.75 -3.29 -8.87
C ILE A 148 -10.48 -4.14 -8.69
N GLY A 149 -9.63 -4.18 -9.71
CA GLY A 149 -8.37 -4.92 -9.66
C GLY A 149 -7.25 -4.07 -9.08
N ILE A 150 -6.68 -4.46 -7.95
CA ILE A 150 -5.62 -3.71 -7.25
C ILE A 150 -4.39 -4.58 -7.10
N SER A 151 -3.24 -4.07 -7.53
CA SER A 151 -1.95 -4.77 -7.41
C SER A 151 -0.99 -4.07 -6.47
N GLY A 152 -0.11 -4.87 -5.86
CA GLY A 152 0.98 -4.39 -5.01
C GLY A 152 2.11 -5.41 -4.90
N HIS A 153 3.28 -4.96 -4.49
CA HIS A 153 4.45 -5.82 -4.34
C HIS A 153 4.30 -6.82 -3.19
N ARG A 154 4.62 -8.09 -3.46
CA ARG A 154 4.60 -9.20 -2.47
C ARG A 154 5.57 -9.01 -1.31
N ASP A 155 6.67 -8.32 -1.56
CA ASP A 155 7.71 -8.01 -0.59
C ASP A 155 7.53 -6.63 0.04
N GLY A 156 6.57 -5.85 -0.47
CA GLY A 156 6.14 -4.57 0.06
C GLY A 156 4.90 -4.67 0.95
N TYR A 157 3.99 -3.73 0.77
CA TYR A 157 2.77 -3.62 1.57
C TYR A 157 1.88 -4.85 1.48
N PHE A 158 1.82 -5.52 0.32
CA PHE A 158 0.97 -6.71 0.13
C PHE A 158 1.55 -8.01 0.72
N ARG A 159 2.71 -7.96 1.38
CA ARG A 159 3.24 -9.13 2.11
C ARG A 159 2.29 -9.66 3.17
N VAL A 160 1.56 -8.77 3.83
CA VAL A 160 0.60 -9.12 4.88
C VAL A 160 -0.61 -9.92 4.36
N LEU A 161 -0.89 -9.86 3.05
CA LEU A 161 -1.97 -10.63 2.44
C LEU A 161 -1.79 -12.15 2.56
N LYS A 162 -0.59 -12.63 2.89
CA LYS A 162 -0.35 -14.06 3.17
C LYS A 162 -1.19 -14.59 4.34
N ASP A 163 -1.63 -13.71 5.23
CA ASP A 163 -2.31 -14.04 6.49
C ASP A 163 -3.84 -13.77 6.43
N VAL A 164 -4.37 -13.24 5.32
CA VAL A 164 -5.82 -13.01 5.17
C VAL A 164 -6.62 -14.31 5.12
N GLN A 165 -7.85 -14.24 5.56
CA GLN A 165 -8.77 -15.38 5.60
C GLN A 165 -10.07 -15.04 4.85
N VAL A 166 -10.75 -16.08 4.37
CA VAL A 166 -12.12 -15.94 3.85
C VAL A 166 -13.02 -15.45 4.96
N GLY A 167 -13.77 -14.40 4.68
CA GLY A 167 -14.61 -13.70 5.65
C GLY A 167 -14.02 -12.40 6.18
N ASP A 168 -12.74 -12.14 5.99
CA ASP A 168 -12.11 -10.88 6.40
C ASP A 168 -12.68 -9.69 5.62
N PRO A 169 -12.83 -8.52 6.28
CA PRO A 169 -13.29 -7.32 5.61
C PRO A 169 -12.18 -6.66 4.78
N ILE A 170 -12.57 -6.10 3.65
CA ILE A 170 -11.80 -5.13 2.86
C ILE A 170 -12.60 -3.84 2.78
N VAL A 171 -11.95 -2.71 3.00
CA VAL A 171 -12.55 -1.38 2.83
C VAL A 171 -11.81 -0.66 1.71
N VAL A 172 -12.57 -0.09 0.80
CA VAL A 172 -12.05 0.78 -0.27
C VAL A 172 -12.70 2.14 -0.12
N GLN A 173 -11.91 3.12 0.30
CA GLN A 173 -12.33 4.51 0.37
C GLN A 173 -12.04 5.21 -0.95
N SER A 174 -12.96 6.04 -1.41
CA SER A 174 -12.82 6.91 -2.59
C SER A 174 -13.41 8.29 -2.29
N LEU A 175 -13.27 9.24 -3.21
CA LEU A 175 -13.91 10.57 -3.07
C LEU A 175 -15.44 10.49 -3.03
N GLU A 176 -16.03 9.43 -3.53
CA GLU A 176 -17.47 9.20 -3.56
C GLU A 176 -18.00 8.45 -2.33
N GLY A 177 -17.09 8.05 -1.44
CA GLY A 177 -17.44 7.35 -0.19
C GLY A 177 -16.66 6.06 0.01
N GLU A 178 -17.07 5.34 1.02
CA GLU A 178 -16.47 4.09 1.47
C GLU A 178 -17.31 2.89 1.06
N LYS A 179 -16.65 1.86 0.56
CA LYS A 179 -17.28 0.59 0.18
C LYS A 179 -16.65 -0.57 0.96
N HIS A 180 -17.51 -1.41 1.50
CA HIS A 180 -17.11 -2.58 2.28
C HIS A 180 -17.26 -3.84 1.45
N PHE A 181 -16.24 -4.67 1.48
CA PHE A 181 -16.20 -5.95 0.79
C PHE A 181 -15.83 -7.05 1.79
N LYS A 182 -16.20 -8.28 1.49
CA LYS A 182 -15.85 -9.44 2.28
C LYS A 182 -15.09 -10.45 1.42
N ILE A 183 -13.94 -10.90 1.91
CA ILE A 183 -13.13 -11.89 1.20
C ILE A 183 -13.93 -13.19 1.04
N VAL A 184 -14.09 -13.65 -0.20
CA VAL A 184 -14.81 -14.86 -0.55
C VAL A 184 -13.87 -15.98 -1.00
N ALA A 185 -12.68 -15.65 -1.50
CA ALA A 185 -11.70 -16.65 -1.92
C ALA A 185 -10.28 -16.11 -1.93
N THR A 186 -9.32 -17.00 -1.71
CA THR A 186 -7.90 -16.79 -2.04
C THR A 186 -7.43 -17.89 -2.99
N LYS A 187 -6.60 -17.55 -3.98
CA LYS A 187 -6.09 -18.51 -4.98
C LYS A 187 -4.65 -18.22 -5.35
N ILE A 188 -3.92 -19.28 -5.70
CA ILE A 188 -2.59 -19.17 -6.30
C ILE A 188 -2.71 -19.64 -7.75
N VAL A 189 -2.43 -18.74 -8.69
CA VAL A 189 -2.57 -18.99 -10.12
C VAL A 189 -1.26 -18.73 -10.87
N PRO A 190 -1.05 -19.37 -12.04
CA PRO A 190 0.04 -19.04 -12.93
C PRO A 190 -0.04 -17.57 -13.39
N ILE A 191 1.12 -16.94 -13.72
CA ILE A 191 1.16 -15.54 -14.19
C ILE A 191 0.32 -15.29 -15.46
N ALA A 192 0.14 -16.33 -16.28
CA ALA A 192 -0.63 -16.24 -17.52
C ALA A 192 -2.15 -16.33 -17.30
N ASP A 193 -2.60 -16.73 -16.10
CA ASP A 193 -4.02 -16.84 -15.80
C ASP A 193 -4.58 -15.48 -15.37
N LYS A 194 -5.41 -14.93 -16.24
CA LYS A 194 -6.12 -13.65 -16.01
C LYS A 194 -7.61 -13.83 -15.79
N THR A 195 -8.08 -15.05 -15.55
CA THR A 195 -9.52 -15.35 -15.45
C THR A 195 -10.20 -14.64 -14.28
N LEU A 196 -9.46 -14.35 -13.21
CA LEU A 196 -9.94 -13.63 -12.01
C LEU A 196 -9.88 -12.10 -12.14
N LEU A 197 -9.28 -11.60 -13.23
CA LEU A 197 -9.20 -10.16 -13.56
C LEU A 197 -10.27 -9.78 -14.61
N ARG A 198 -11.34 -10.53 -14.70
CA ARG A 198 -12.46 -10.18 -15.58
C ARG A 198 -13.41 -9.25 -14.85
N ASP A 199 -14.10 -8.47 -15.64
CA ASP A 199 -15.19 -7.67 -15.14
C ASP A 199 -16.34 -8.56 -14.59
N THR A 200 -17.09 -8.02 -13.65
CA THR A 200 -18.18 -8.70 -12.96
C THR A 200 -19.44 -7.83 -13.00
N ASP A 201 -20.61 -8.46 -13.08
CA ASP A 201 -21.89 -7.73 -13.05
C ASP A 201 -22.10 -7.05 -11.69
N GLU A 202 -21.62 -7.68 -10.62
CA GLU A 202 -21.66 -7.14 -9.26
C GLU A 202 -20.30 -6.54 -8.89
N GLN A 203 -20.33 -5.50 -8.08
CA GLN A 203 -19.12 -4.87 -7.63
C GLN A 203 -18.27 -5.81 -6.74
N SER A 204 -17.01 -5.94 -7.08
CA SER A 204 -16.05 -6.81 -6.40
C SER A 204 -14.67 -6.17 -6.33
N VAL A 205 -13.81 -6.72 -5.48
CA VAL A 205 -12.40 -6.35 -5.38
C VAL A 205 -11.52 -7.58 -5.60
N THR A 206 -10.51 -7.44 -6.43
CA THR A 206 -9.49 -8.46 -6.65
C THR A 206 -8.11 -7.88 -6.33
N LEU A 207 -7.51 -8.33 -5.20
CA LEU A 207 -6.13 -7.97 -4.85
C LEU A 207 -5.16 -8.97 -5.46
N VAL A 208 -4.08 -8.46 -6.07
CA VAL A 208 -3.10 -9.26 -6.81
C VAL A 208 -1.70 -8.96 -6.33
N THR A 209 -0.96 -9.99 -5.98
CA THR A 209 0.46 -9.88 -5.72
C THR A 209 1.24 -11.08 -6.25
N CYS A 210 2.55 -10.94 -6.32
CA CYS A 210 3.43 -12.03 -6.74
C CYS A 210 3.48 -13.17 -5.70
N TYR A 211 3.69 -14.42 -6.16
CA TYR A 211 3.83 -15.60 -5.30
C TYR A 211 4.95 -16.51 -5.81
N PRO A 212 5.76 -17.16 -4.92
CA PRO A 212 5.68 -17.17 -3.44
C PRO A 212 6.08 -15.85 -2.78
N PHE A 213 5.57 -15.59 -1.57
CA PHE A 213 5.88 -14.37 -0.79
C PHE A 213 7.38 -14.26 -0.46
N TYR A 214 8.02 -15.37 -0.14
CA TYR A 214 9.46 -15.46 0.17
C TYR A 214 10.19 -16.17 -0.97
N PHE A 215 10.48 -15.43 -2.04
CA PHE A 215 11.13 -15.98 -3.23
C PHE A 215 12.09 -14.97 -3.84
N VAL A 216 13.29 -15.41 -4.21
CA VAL A 216 14.30 -14.56 -4.86
C VAL A 216 14.10 -14.62 -6.38
N GLY A 217 13.99 -13.46 -7.02
CA GLY A 217 13.81 -13.35 -8.48
C GLY A 217 12.35 -13.28 -8.94
N HIS A 218 12.12 -13.50 -10.23
CA HIS A 218 10.80 -13.39 -10.85
C HIS A 218 9.85 -14.49 -10.36
N ALA A 219 8.77 -14.08 -9.70
CA ALA A 219 7.76 -15.01 -9.18
C ALA A 219 6.93 -15.63 -10.30
N PRO A 220 6.83 -16.97 -10.35
CA PRO A 220 6.14 -17.68 -11.43
C PRO A 220 4.62 -17.63 -11.32
N LYS A 221 4.09 -17.23 -10.17
CA LYS A 221 2.66 -17.25 -9.85
C LYS A 221 2.19 -15.93 -9.27
N ARG A 222 0.87 -15.82 -9.14
CA ARG A 222 0.19 -14.72 -8.44
C ARG A 222 -0.64 -15.28 -7.29
N PHE A 223 -0.63 -14.56 -6.17
CA PHE A 223 -1.58 -14.74 -5.08
C PHE A 223 -2.71 -13.75 -5.31
N ILE A 224 -3.93 -14.27 -5.34
CA ILE A 224 -5.15 -13.53 -5.63
C ILE A 224 -6.07 -13.61 -4.43
N VAL A 225 -6.59 -12.46 -4.01
CA VAL A 225 -7.66 -12.34 -3.02
C VAL A 225 -8.88 -11.76 -3.73
N THR A 226 -10.00 -12.47 -3.70
CA THR A 226 -11.26 -11.99 -4.28
C THR A 226 -12.24 -11.69 -3.16
N ALA A 227 -12.88 -10.54 -3.23
CA ALA A 227 -13.89 -10.09 -2.28
C ALA A 227 -15.13 -9.57 -3.01
N SER A 228 -16.30 -9.88 -2.48
CA SER A 228 -17.60 -9.38 -2.96
C SER A 228 -18.08 -8.24 -2.07
N LEU A 229 -18.90 -7.34 -2.64
CA LEU A 229 -19.52 -6.23 -1.89
C LEU A 229 -20.28 -6.80 -0.68
N ASP A 230 -20.05 -6.23 0.49
CA ASP A 230 -20.76 -6.60 1.70
C ASP A 230 -22.06 -5.79 1.82
N THR A 231 -23.15 -6.40 1.36
CA THR A 231 -24.49 -5.78 1.37
C THR A 231 -25.06 -5.58 2.79
N THR A 232 -24.44 -6.16 3.81
CA THR A 232 -24.90 -5.97 5.20
C THR A 232 -24.60 -4.55 5.69
N TYR A 233 -23.54 -3.91 5.21
CA TYR A 233 -23.22 -2.50 5.49
C TYR A 233 -24.11 -1.52 4.72
N VAL A 234 -24.51 -1.86 3.51
CA VAL A 234 -25.37 -0.99 2.66
C VAL A 234 -26.77 -0.79 3.27
N ASN A 235 -27.25 -1.74 4.06
CA ASN A 235 -28.59 -1.70 4.65
C ASN A 235 -28.63 -1.04 6.06
N GLN A 236 -27.50 -0.53 6.58
CA GLN A 236 -27.42 0.07 7.92
C GLN A 236 -27.25 1.60 7.90
N ASN A 237 -27.12 2.20 6.73
CA ASN A 237 -27.09 3.66 6.47
C ASN A 237 -28.30 4.04 5.59
#